data_8d8532b0835584597755b1c284a49bd8
#
_entry.id   8d8532b0835584597755b1c284a49bd8
#
_cell.length_a   1.000
_cell.length_b   1.000
_cell.length_c   1.000
_cell.angle_alpha   90.00
_cell.angle_beta   90.00
_cell.angle_gamma   90.00
#
_symmetry.space_group_name_H-M   'P 1'
#
loop_
_entity.id
_entity.type
_entity.pdbx_description
1 polymer ?
#
loop_
_entity_poly.entity_id
_entity_poly.type
_entity_poly.pdbx_seq_one_letter_code
_entity_poly.pdbx_strand_id
1 'polypeptide(L)'
;MSEKDYKEAGLKLLPNGLAWNKWYGVVINKLFGGLAKMWAEIDAEANRALDEMNPQWATIMLPEWEELLGLPECNQTGQTIEERRNAAGYKWHLKGSLNPYFYMEWLSEAFGYEVVIVAYHQHHCLRACNYPLYTRREESRDDVYVYIKSKNPQRYFNVQDRANDPLRIGATNIVECILNKYKPAHVELMFKYEDEEV
;
A
#
# COMPACT_ATOMS: atom_id res chain seq x y z
N MET A 1 3.66 -23.72 16.41
CA MET A 1 3.24 -25.07 16.96
C MET A 1 2.52 -24.86 18.29
N SER A 2 1.63 -25.81 18.72
CA SER A 2 0.97 -25.68 20.02
C SER A 2 1.84 -26.21 21.16
N GLU A 3 1.55 -25.78 22.40
CA GLU A 3 2.22 -26.29 23.60
C GLU A 3 2.17 -27.83 23.69
N LYS A 4 1.03 -28.42 23.26
CA LYS A 4 0.86 -29.87 23.24
C LYS A 4 1.81 -30.57 22.28
N ASP A 5 2.04 -29.97 21.11
CA ASP A 5 2.91 -30.51 20.06
C ASP A 5 4.38 -30.53 20.55
N TYR A 6 4.82 -29.44 21.18
CA TYR A 6 6.18 -29.36 21.77
C TYR A 6 6.39 -30.38 22.89
N LYS A 7 5.39 -30.54 23.77
CA LYS A 7 5.44 -31.53 24.81
C LYS A 7 5.53 -32.94 24.25
N GLU A 8 4.69 -33.27 23.29
CA GLU A 8 4.66 -34.59 22.67
C GLU A 8 5.98 -34.90 21.93
N ALA A 9 6.48 -33.92 21.20
CA ALA A 9 7.78 -34.01 20.52
C ALA A 9 8.91 -34.27 21.54
N GLY A 10 8.95 -33.49 22.61
CA GLY A 10 9.95 -33.66 23.67
C GLY A 10 9.89 -35.05 24.34
N LEU A 11 8.69 -35.53 24.63
CA LEU A 11 8.52 -36.88 25.20
C LEU A 11 8.90 -37.99 24.20
N LYS A 12 8.76 -37.79 22.89
CA LYS A 12 9.19 -38.74 21.86
C LYS A 12 10.72 -38.84 21.75
N LEU A 13 11.44 -37.76 22.06
CA LEU A 13 12.92 -37.75 22.04
C LEU A 13 13.54 -38.58 23.17
N LEU A 14 12.79 -38.88 24.23
CA LEU A 14 13.28 -39.71 25.32
C LEU A 14 13.38 -41.20 24.93
N PRO A 15 14.43 -41.91 25.39
CA PRO A 15 14.55 -43.33 25.16
C PRO A 15 13.34 -44.11 25.68
N ASN A 16 13.12 -45.31 25.17
CA ASN A 16 12.11 -46.22 25.69
C ASN A 16 12.69 -47.04 26.84
N GLY A 17 11.96 -47.17 27.92
CA GLY A 17 12.39 -48.00 29.09
C GLY A 17 11.70 -47.57 30.38
N LEU A 18 11.80 -48.42 31.39
CA LEU A 18 11.16 -48.21 32.70
C LEU A 18 11.71 -46.96 33.45
N ALA A 19 12.95 -46.59 33.21
CA ALA A 19 13.55 -45.38 33.77
C ALA A 19 12.94 -44.07 33.21
N TRP A 20 12.33 -44.10 32.02
CA TRP A 20 11.76 -42.95 31.31
C TRP A 20 10.23 -43.03 31.28
N ASN A 21 9.62 -43.05 32.47
CA ASN A 21 8.17 -43.12 32.56
C ASN A 21 7.54 -41.82 32.05
N LYS A 22 6.83 -41.92 30.93
CA LYS A 22 6.19 -40.79 30.22
C LYS A 22 4.73 -40.57 30.63
N TRP A 23 4.20 -41.29 31.61
CA TRP A 23 2.80 -41.20 32.00
C TRP A 23 2.42 -39.84 32.57
N TYR A 24 1.17 -39.50 32.43
CA TYR A 24 0.61 -38.26 32.97
C TYR A 24 0.80 -38.24 34.51
N GLY A 25 1.23 -37.07 35.02
CA GLY A 25 1.45 -36.87 36.45
C GLY A 25 2.86 -37.18 36.98
N VAL A 26 3.69 -37.89 36.20
CA VAL A 26 5.09 -38.15 36.55
C VAL A 26 5.94 -36.88 36.35
N VAL A 27 7.04 -36.78 37.14
CA VAL A 27 7.95 -35.62 37.13
C VAL A 27 8.45 -35.26 35.73
N ILE A 28 8.85 -36.26 34.94
CA ILE A 28 9.31 -36.06 33.55
C ILE A 28 8.22 -35.41 32.68
N ASN A 29 6.99 -35.90 32.79
CA ASN A 29 5.87 -35.34 32.00
C ASN A 29 5.55 -33.90 32.40
N LYS A 30 5.67 -33.55 33.70
CA LYS A 30 5.51 -32.17 34.19
C LYS A 30 6.65 -31.26 33.74
N LEU A 31 7.90 -31.77 33.77
CA LEU A 31 9.06 -31.03 33.28
C LEU A 31 8.91 -30.68 31.80
N PHE A 32 8.57 -31.65 30.96
CA PHE A 32 8.34 -31.40 29.54
C PHE A 32 7.11 -30.49 29.28
N GLY A 33 6.12 -30.50 30.17
CA GLY A 33 5.02 -29.54 30.15
C GLY A 33 5.50 -28.10 30.37
N GLY A 34 6.37 -27.87 31.34
CA GLY A 34 6.97 -26.55 31.57
C GLY A 34 7.85 -26.07 30.41
N LEU A 35 8.72 -26.98 29.92
CA LEU A 35 9.58 -26.68 28.77
C LEU A 35 8.77 -26.39 27.49
N ALA A 36 7.71 -27.18 27.25
CA ALA A 36 6.85 -26.99 26.07
C ALA A 36 6.15 -25.64 26.07
N LYS A 37 5.74 -25.15 27.25
CA LYS A 37 5.16 -23.80 27.37
C LYS A 37 6.18 -22.74 26.97
N MET A 38 7.39 -22.83 27.50
CA MET A 38 8.48 -21.90 27.15
C MET A 38 8.78 -21.91 25.64
N TRP A 39 8.89 -23.10 25.04
CA TRP A 39 9.14 -23.23 23.61
C TRP A 39 7.98 -22.70 22.77
N ALA A 40 6.73 -22.87 23.18
CA ALA A 40 5.58 -22.32 22.49
C ALA A 40 5.54 -20.78 22.57
N GLU A 41 5.95 -20.22 23.70
CA GLU A 41 6.09 -18.76 23.85
C GLU A 41 7.19 -18.20 22.93
N ILE A 42 8.36 -18.86 22.89
CA ILE A 42 9.47 -18.48 22.00
C ILE A 42 9.05 -18.56 20.52
N ASP A 43 8.34 -19.62 20.12
CA ASP A 43 7.84 -19.81 18.77
C ASP A 43 6.84 -18.69 18.39
N ALA A 44 5.96 -18.34 19.33
CA ALA A 44 5.01 -17.25 19.11
C ALA A 44 5.71 -15.89 18.95
N GLU A 45 6.75 -15.61 19.75
CA GLU A 45 7.55 -14.38 19.61
C GLU A 45 8.35 -14.37 18.32
N ALA A 46 8.93 -15.50 17.92
CA ALA A 46 9.65 -15.63 16.65
C ALA A 46 8.72 -15.36 15.45
N ASN A 47 7.50 -15.89 15.47
CA ASN A 47 6.53 -15.62 14.41
C ASN A 47 6.10 -14.15 14.39
N ARG A 48 5.90 -13.53 15.56
CA ARG A 48 5.65 -12.07 15.62
C ARG A 48 6.80 -11.26 15.04
N ALA A 49 8.03 -11.64 15.34
CA ALA A 49 9.20 -10.98 14.78
C ALA A 49 9.27 -11.12 13.23
N LEU A 50 8.87 -12.27 12.70
CA LEU A 50 8.76 -12.45 11.24
C LEU A 50 7.66 -11.58 10.63
N ASP A 51 6.52 -11.44 11.29
CA ASP A 51 5.45 -10.55 10.81
C ASP A 51 5.91 -9.08 10.79
N GLU A 52 6.69 -8.65 11.80
CA GLU A 52 7.26 -7.29 11.85
C GLU A 52 8.31 -7.01 10.76
N MET A 53 8.90 -8.03 10.16
CA MET A 53 9.82 -7.89 9.02
C MET A 53 9.12 -7.53 7.71
N ASN A 54 7.80 -7.64 7.66
CA ASN A 54 7.01 -7.26 6.49
C ASN A 54 6.23 -5.98 6.79
N PRO A 55 6.42 -4.89 6.05
CA PRO A 55 5.73 -3.62 6.31
C PRO A 55 4.20 -3.74 6.24
N GLN A 56 3.67 -4.69 5.48
CA GLN A 56 2.24 -4.96 5.37
C GLN A 56 1.62 -5.53 6.66
N TRP A 57 2.41 -6.23 7.47
CA TRP A 57 1.95 -6.91 8.70
C TRP A 57 2.50 -6.27 9.97
N ALA A 58 3.53 -5.44 9.82
CA ALA A 58 4.17 -4.75 10.92
C ALA A 58 3.17 -3.96 11.79
N THR A 59 3.37 -3.98 13.08
CA THR A 59 2.58 -3.25 14.07
C THR A 59 3.48 -2.36 14.92
N ILE A 60 4.49 -2.95 15.53
CA ILE A 60 5.44 -2.28 16.43
C ILE A 60 6.47 -1.51 15.61
N MET A 61 7.02 -2.14 14.56
CA MET A 61 8.03 -1.56 13.68
C MET A 61 7.44 -0.74 12.52
N LEU A 62 6.11 -0.53 12.49
CA LEU A 62 5.48 0.26 11.45
C LEU A 62 6.02 1.70 11.35
N PRO A 63 6.28 2.44 12.47
CA PRO A 63 6.87 3.76 12.39
C PRO A 63 8.28 3.78 11.76
N GLU A 64 9.11 2.79 12.04
CA GLU A 64 10.45 2.64 11.46
C GLU A 64 10.36 2.35 9.96
N TRP A 65 9.39 1.52 9.55
CA TRP A 65 9.10 1.29 8.14
C TRP A 65 8.65 2.56 7.44
N GLU A 66 7.80 3.36 8.06
CA GLU A 66 7.36 4.66 7.52
C GLU A 66 8.52 5.63 7.35
N GLU A 67 9.39 5.73 8.35
CA GLU A 67 10.58 6.57 8.26
C GLU A 67 11.51 6.11 7.13
N LEU A 68 11.78 4.81 7.02
CA LEU A 68 12.62 4.23 5.98
C LEU A 68 12.04 4.46 4.57
N LEU A 69 10.73 4.37 4.42
CA LEU A 69 10.04 4.53 3.16
C LEU A 69 9.67 5.99 2.82
N GLY A 70 9.89 6.91 3.77
CA GLY A 70 9.53 8.32 3.62
C GLY A 70 8.02 8.56 3.59
N LEU A 71 7.29 7.83 4.43
CA LEU A 71 5.86 7.99 4.64
C LEU A 71 5.60 8.87 5.89
N PRO A 72 4.47 9.56 5.97
CA PRO A 72 3.40 9.67 4.98
C PRO A 72 3.77 10.54 3.79
N GLU A 73 3.37 10.15 2.59
CA GLU A 73 3.53 10.98 1.40
C GLU A 73 2.41 12.03 1.32
N CYS A 74 2.75 13.18 0.75
CA CYS A 74 1.76 14.22 0.44
C CYS A 74 0.93 14.71 1.64
N ASN A 75 1.52 14.76 2.84
CA ASN A 75 0.88 15.24 4.07
C ASN A 75 -0.43 14.49 4.43
N GLN A 76 -0.49 13.21 4.15
CA GLN A 76 -1.62 12.37 4.56
C GLN A 76 -1.68 12.34 6.09
N THR A 77 -2.81 12.76 6.64
CA THR A 77 -3.05 12.77 8.10
C THR A 77 -4.31 11.98 8.43
N GLY A 78 -4.34 11.39 9.62
CA GLY A 78 -5.53 10.70 10.13
C GLY A 78 -5.75 9.30 9.57
N GLN A 79 -4.72 8.68 9.01
CA GLN A 79 -4.79 7.31 8.49
C GLN A 79 -4.98 6.29 9.61
N THR A 80 -5.78 5.27 9.33
CA THR A 80 -5.92 4.08 10.18
C THR A 80 -4.64 3.22 10.10
N ILE A 81 -4.44 2.32 11.08
CA ILE A 81 -3.28 1.41 11.06
C ILE A 81 -3.27 0.54 9.79
N GLU A 82 -4.44 0.13 9.32
CA GLU A 82 -4.56 -0.67 8.08
C GLU A 82 -4.16 0.14 6.84
N GLU A 83 -4.60 1.38 6.74
CA GLU A 83 -4.21 2.27 5.64
C GLU A 83 -2.70 2.55 5.65
N ARG A 84 -2.10 2.75 6.82
CA ARG A 84 -0.65 2.94 6.98
C ARG A 84 0.13 1.69 6.56
N ARG A 85 -0.31 0.49 6.95
CA ARG A 85 0.29 -0.79 6.54
C ARG A 85 0.20 -0.99 5.02
N ASN A 86 -0.97 -0.73 4.47
CA ASN A 86 -1.18 -0.82 3.03
C ASN A 86 -0.26 0.17 2.28
N ALA A 87 -0.18 1.41 2.72
CA ALA A 87 0.72 2.40 2.14
C ALA A 87 2.19 1.95 2.22
N ALA A 88 2.63 1.41 3.36
CA ALA A 88 3.98 0.89 3.52
C ALA A 88 4.24 -0.33 2.62
N GLY A 89 3.31 -1.27 2.54
CA GLY A 89 3.42 -2.44 1.67
C GLY A 89 3.46 -2.07 0.19
N TYR A 90 2.58 -1.19 -0.26
CA TYR A 90 2.60 -0.69 -1.64
C TYR A 90 3.90 0.04 -1.96
N LYS A 91 4.36 0.89 -1.05
CA LYS A 91 5.61 1.62 -1.24
C LYS A 91 6.83 0.71 -1.30
N TRP A 92 6.87 -0.33 -0.50
CA TRP A 92 7.93 -1.35 -0.50
C TRP A 92 8.02 -2.08 -1.83
N HIS A 93 6.88 -2.37 -2.45
CA HIS A 93 6.80 -3.06 -3.73
C HIS A 93 6.89 -2.11 -4.94
N LEU A 94 6.84 -0.81 -4.72
CA LEU A 94 6.85 0.18 -5.79
C LEU A 94 8.22 0.24 -6.47
N LYS A 95 8.33 -0.41 -7.62
CA LYS A 95 9.57 -0.41 -8.43
C LYS A 95 9.70 0.80 -9.35
N GLY A 96 8.65 1.64 -9.42
CA GLY A 96 8.52 2.66 -10.43
C GLY A 96 8.29 2.07 -11.83
N SER A 97 7.53 2.74 -12.65
CA SER A 97 7.26 2.31 -14.01
C SER A 97 7.06 3.53 -14.90
N LEU A 98 7.43 3.44 -16.16
CA LEU A 98 7.05 4.41 -17.19
C LEU A 98 5.69 4.10 -17.80
N ASN A 99 5.10 2.95 -17.43
CA ASN A 99 3.79 2.54 -17.94
C ASN A 99 2.68 3.24 -17.17
N PRO A 100 1.81 4.04 -17.83
CA PRO A 100 0.69 4.69 -17.17
C PRO A 100 -0.30 3.74 -16.51
N TYR A 101 -0.51 2.55 -17.09
CA TYR A 101 -1.40 1.53 -16.54
C TYR A 101 -0.99 1.06 -15.14
N PHE A 102 0.30 1.02 -14.87
CA PHE A 102 0.82 0.69 -13.54
C PHE A 102 0.35 1.69 -12.48
N TYR A 103 0.40 2.98 -12.80
CA TYR A 103 -0.05 4.02 -11.87
C TYR A 103 -1.57 4.05 -11.69
N MET A 104 -2.34 3.73 -12.74
CA MET A 104 -3.80 3.62 -12.66
C MET A 104 -4.20 2.50 -11.71
N GLU A 105 -3.62 1.32 -11.88
CA GLU A 105 -3.86 0.15 -11.03
C GLU A 105 -3.41 0.41 -9.59
N TRP A 106 -2.21 0.92 -9.41
CA TRP A 106 -1.66 1.25 -8.10
C TRP A 106 -2.50 2.27 -7.32
N LEU A 107 -2.94 3.36 -7.95
CA LEU A 107 -3.78 4.36 -7.30
C LEU A 107 -5.18 3.83 -6.95
N SER A 108 -5.72 2.94 -7.79
CA SER A 108 -6.99 2.27 -7.52
C SER A 108 -6.90 1.33 -6.33
N GLU A 109 -5.85 0.51 -6.24
CA GLU A 109 -5.66 -0.46 -5.16
C GLU A 109 -5.25 0.18 -3.84
N ALA A 110 -4.30 1.14 -3.88
CA ALA A 110 -3.75 1.75 -2.68
C ALA A 110 -4.68 2.77 -2.04
N PHE A 111 -5.40 3.54 -2.85
CA PHE A 111 -6.15 4.72 -2.40
C PHE A 111 -7.63 4.68 -2.80
N GLY A 112 -8.07 3.70 -3.59
CA GLY A 112 -9.44 3.57 -4.03
C GLY A 112 -9.91 4.66 -5.01
N TYR A 113 -8.98 5.36 -5.68
CA TYR A 113 -9.32 6.36 -6.70
C TYR A 113 -9.35 5.71 -8.08
N GLU A 114 -10.42 5.92 -8.83
CA GLU A 114 -10.47 5.56 -10.24
C GLU A 114 -9.79 6.67 -11.05
N VAL A 115 -8.63 6.36 -11.61
CA VAL A 115 -7.81 7.32 -12.37
C VAL A 115 -7.60 6.79 -13.76
N VAL A 116 -7.83 7.63 -14.77
CA VAL A 116 -7.56 7.32 -16.18
C VAL A 116 -6.49 8.27 -16.69
N ILE A 117 -5.34 7.71 -17.09
CA ILE A 117 -4.21 8.48 -17.61
C ILE A 117 -4.18 8.34 -19.14
N VAL A 118 -4.33 9.45 -19.84
CA VAL A 118 -4.31 9.50 -21.30
C VAL A 118 -3.07 10.24 -21.76
N ALA A 119 -2.10 9.51 -22.28
CA ALA A 119 -0.93 10.08 -22.92
C ALA A 119 -1.22 10.33 -24.40
N TYR A 120 -0.82 11.49 -24.89
CA TYR A 120 -0.99 11.81 -26.30
C TYR A 120 0.10 11.12 -27.14
N HIS A 121 -0.32 10.46 -28.21
CA HIS A 121 0.61 9.84 -29.15
C HIS A 121 0.70 10.66 -30.43
N GLN A 122 1.93 10.97 -30.85
CA GLN A 122 2.18 11.65 -32.11
C GLN A 122 1.60 10.88 -33.31
N HIS A 123 1.32 11.61 -34.39
CA HIS A 123 0.91 11.01 -35.66
C HIS A 123 2.01 10.09 -36.18
N HIS A 124 1.65 8.89 -36.60
CA HIS A 124 2.56 7.91 -37.20
C HIS A 124 1.94 7.33 -38.48
N CYS A 125 2.76 6.73 -39.33
CA CYS A 125 2.39 6.27 -40.66
C CYS A 125 1.26 5.21 -40.70
N LEU A 126 0.94 4.57 -39.59
CA LEU A 126 -0.16 3.59 -39.47
C LEU A 126 -1.51 4.23 -39.10
N ARG A 127 -1.57 5.54 -38.88
CA ARG A 127 -2.82 6.24 -38.60
C ARG A 127 -3.53 6.62 -39.88
N ALA A 128 -4.87 6.71 -39.82
CA ALA A 128 -5.69 7.09 -40.95
C ALA A 128 -5.35 8.52 -41.46
N CYS A 129 -5.44 8.70 -42.77
CA CYS A 129 -5.06 9.96 -43.41
C CYS A 129 -5.91 11.20 -43.00
N ASN A 130 -7.08 10.94 -42.41
CA ASN A 130 -7.97 11.98 -41.89
C ASN A 130 -7.65 12.38 -40.45
N TYR A 131 -6.63 11.77 -39.84
CA TYR A 131 -6.22 12.11 -38.47
C TYR A 131 -5.45 13.45 -38.51
N PRO A 132 -5.76 14.41 -37.62
CA PRO A 132 -5.11 15.72 -37.63
C PRO A 132 -3.59 15.57 -37.37
N LEU A 133 -2.80 16.25 -38.18
CA LEU A 133 -1.35 16.31 -38.08
C LEU A 133 -0.90 17.22 -36.92
N TYR A 134 -1.71 18.19 -36.60
CA TYR A 134 -1.45 19.15 -35.54
C TYR A 134 -2.35 18.86 -34.35
N THR A 135 -1.71 18.72 -33.22
CA THR A 135 -2.39 18.78 -31.96
C THR A 135 -2.57 20.21 -31.54
N ARG A 136 -3.68 20.51 -30.89
CA ARG A 136 -3.81 21.78 -30.18
C ARG A 136 -2.67 21.91 -29.18
N ARG A 137 -2.32 23.14 -28.79
CA ARG A 137 -1.27 23.40 -27.77
C ARG A 137 -1.52 22.65 -26.47
N GLU A 138 -2.79 22.34 -26.19
CA GLU A 138 -3.25 21.53 -25.06
C GLU A 138 -2.99 20.00 -25.20
N GLU A 139 -2.60 19.58 -26.40
CA GLU A 139 -2.32 18.18 -26.75
C GLU A 139 -0.85 18.04 -27.17
N SER A 140 0.02 18.76 -26.47
CA SER A 140 1.45 18.73 -26.77
C SER A 140 2.02 17.33 -26.46
N ARG A 141 3.18 17.02 -27.03
CA ARG A 141 3.84 15.73 -26.89
C ARG A 141 4.07 15.35 -25.43
N ASP A 142 4.28 16.33 -24.59
CA ASP A 142 4.72 16.18 -23.22
C ASP A 142 3.54 16.31 -22.22
N ASP A 143 2.35 16.66 -22.72
CA ASP A 143 1.13 16.80 -21.91
C ASP A 143 0.44 15.45 -21.75
N VAL A 144 0.14 15.11 -20.53
CA VAL A 144 -0.60 13.90 -20.17
C VAL A 144 -1.84 14.30 -19.38
N TYR A 145 -3.01 13.91 -19.88
CA TYR A 145 -4.27 14.16 -19.19
C TYR A 145 -4.56 13.06 -18.17
N VAL A 146 -4.85 13.49 -16.97
CA VAL A 146 -5.21 12.62 -15.85
C VAL A 146 -6.66 12.92 -15.47
N TYR A 147 -7.55 11.99 -15.77
CA TYR A 147 -8.96 12.07 -15.40
C TYR A 147 -9.13 11.34 -14.08
N ILE A 148 -9.64 12.04 -13.08
CA ILE A 148 -9.86 11.49 -11.73
C ILE A 148 -11.35 11.47 -11.47
N LYS A 149 -11.93 10.30 -11.28
CA LYS A 149 -13.29 10.15 -10.79
C LYS A 149 -13.26 10.26 -9.26
N SER A 150 -13.87 11.29 -8.73
CA SER A 150 -13.90 11.54 -7.29
C SER A 150 -15.32 11.46 -6.78
N LYS A 151 -15.51 10.73 -5.67
CA LYS A 151 -16.78 10.72 -4.93
C LYS A 151 -17.11 12.06 -4.28
N ASN A 152 -16.10 12.91 -4.09
CA ASN A 152 -16.25 14.26 -3.60
C ASN A 152 -15.88 15.23 -4.71
N PRO A 153 -16.87 15.85 -5.42
CA PRO A 153 -16.61 16.77 -6.49
C PRO A 153 -15.74 17.94 -6.00
N GLN A 154 -14.77 18.32 -6.81
CA GLN A 154 -13.99 19.50 -6.51
C GLN A 154 -14.86 20.74 -6.71
N ARG A 155 -14.98 21.52 -5.64
CA ARG A 155 -15.65 22.81 -5.72
C ARG A 155 -14.61 23.91 -5.91
N TYR A 156 -14.77 24.68 -6.96
CA TYR A 156 -14.01 25.90 -7.17
C TYR A 156 -14.71 27.08 -6.51
N PHE A 157 -13.93 28.08 -6.14
CA PHE A 157 -14.41 29.33 -5.56
C PHE A 157 -15.48 29.98 -6.47
N ASN A 158 -16.64 30.27 -5.89
CA ASN A 158 -17.76 30.89 -6.53
C ASN A 158 -18.06 32.28 -5.96
N VAL A 159 -18.81 33.09 -6.71
CA VAL A 159 -19.22 34.43 -6.27
C VAL A 159 -19.99 34.44 -4.93
N GLN A 160 -20.53 33.30 -4.54
CA GLN A 160 -21.27 33.10 -3.28
C GLN A 160 -20.38 32.75 -2.09
N ASP A 161 -19.11 32.47 -2.34
CA ASP A 161 -18.17 32.07 -1.31
C ASP A 161 -17.59 33.30 -0.58
N ARG A 162 -17.13 33.09 0.66
CA ARG A 162 -16.57 34.17 1.46
C ARG A 162 -15.12 34.44 1.05
N ALA A 163 -14.66 35.67 1.23
CA ALA A 163 -13.28 36.06 0.88
C ALA A 163 -12.17 35.25 1.59
N ASN A 164 -12.51 34.56 2.69
CA ASN A 164 -11.58 33.71 3.42
C ASN A 164 -11.68 32.23 3.04
N ASP A 165 -12.61 31.85 2.13
CA ASP A 165 -12.75 30.47 1.73
C ASP A 165 -11.61 30.10 0.76
N PRO A 166 -11.10 28.86 0.81
CA PRO A 166 -10.06 28.44 -0.10
C PRO A 166 -10.54 28.45 -1.54
N LEU A 167 -9.67 28.86 -2.47
CA LEU A 167 -9.98 28.94 -3.90
C LEU A 167 -10.39 27.60 -4.51
N ARG A 168 -10.00 26.51 -3.86
CA ARG A 168 -10.28 25.14 -4.29
C ARG A 168 -10.53 24.27 -3.05
N ILE A 169 -11.67 23.60 -3.04
CA ILE A 169 -12.05 22.65 -1.99
C ILE A 169 -12.18 21.26 -2.62
N GLY A 170 -11.41 20.29 -2.15
CA GLY A 170 -11.50 18.90 -2.61
C GLY A 170 -10.32 18.04 -2.17
N ALA A 171 -10.58 16.76 -1.97
CA ALA A 171 -9.65 15.81 -1.33
C ALA A 171 -8.55 15.26 -2.26
N THR A 172 -8.43 15.74 -3.48
CA THR A 172 -7.61 15.11 -4.52
C THR A 172 -6.16 15.57 -4.60
N ASN A 173 -5.73 16.43 -3.70
CA ASN A 173 -4.32 16.86 -3.63
C ASN A 173 -3.34 15.70 -3.45
N ILE A 174 -3.78 14.56 -2.92
CA ILE A 174 -2.96 13.37 -2.70
C ILE A 174 -2.56 12.75 -4.02
N VAL A 175 -3.52 12.50 -4.91
CA VAL A 175 -3.27 11.89 -6.24
C VAL A 175 -2.39 12.79 -7.09
N GLU A 176 -2.68 14.10 -7.12
CA GLU A 176 -1.87 15.08 -7.82
C GLU A 176 -0.43 15.12 -7.31
N CYS A 177 -0.26 15.13 -5.99
CA CYS A 177 1.05 15.14 -5.36
C CYS A 177 1.85 13.88 -5.69
N ILE A 178 1.23 12.70 -5.58
CA ILE A 178 1.87 11.42 -5.86
C ILE A 178 2.28 11.34 -7.34
N LEU A 179 1.37 11.64 -8.27
CA LEU A 179 1.68 11.59 -9.69
C LEU A 179 2.75 12.60 -10.08
N ASN A 180 2.73 13.82 -9.52
CA ASN A 180 3.78 14.81 -9.76
C ASN A 180 5.15 14.37 -9.22
N LYS A 181 5.19 13.57 -8.16
CA LYS A 181 6.43 13.04 -7.58
C LYS A 181 7.05 11.94 -8.45
N TYR A 182 6.21 11.10 -9.06
CA TYR A 182 6.67 9.93 -9.81
C TYR A 182 6.68 10.12 -11.34
N LYS A 183 6.14 11.21 -11.84
CA LYS A 183 6.13 11.50 -13.27
C LYS A 183 7.54 11.62 -13.84
N PRO A 184 7.75 11.26 -15.12
CA PRO A 184 8.97 11.60 -15.85
C PRO A 184 9.18 13.12 -15.88
N ALA A 185 10.44 13.56 -15.87
CA ALA A 185 10.80 14.97 -15.77
C ALA A 185 10.26 15.84 -16.94
N HIS A 186 10.11 15.23 -18.13
CA HIS A 186 9.64 15.91 -19.35
C HIS A 186 8.12 15.97 -19.47
N VAL A 187 7.37 15.27 -18.60
CA VAL A 187 5.90 15.17 -18.69
C VAL A 187 5.25 16.26 -17.84
N GLU A 188 4.28 16.96 -18.43
CA GLU A 188 3.37 17.87 -17.74
C GLU A 188 2.01 17.18 -17.54
N LEU A 189 1.53 17.13 -16.29
CA LEU A 189 0.25 16.48 -15.97
C LEU A 189 -0.85 17.51 -15.89
N MET A 190 -1.87 17.29 -16.72
CA MET A 190 -3.11 18.09 -16.75
C MET A 190 -4.22 17.32 -16.05
N PHE A 191 -4.59 17.73 -14.85
CA PHE A 191 -5.62 17.07 -14.06
C PHE A 191 -7.01 17.55 -14.44
N LYS A 192 -7.89 16.61 -14.73
CA LYS A 192 -9.33 16.83 -14.96
C LYS A 192 -10.12 15.96 -14.00
N TYR A 193 -11.13 16.55 -13.39
CA TYR A 193 -12.00 15.88 -12.44
C TYR A 193 -13.35 15.67 -13.10
N GLU A 194 -13.78 14.42 -13.12
CA GLU A 194 -15.11 14.05 -13.59
C GLU A 194 -15.98 13.81 -12.35
N ASP A 195 -17.10 14.56 -12.28
CA ASP A 195 -18.12 14.29 -11.27
C ASP A 195 -18.82 12.99 -11.65
N GLU A 196 -18.99 12.08 -10.69
CA GLU A 196 -19.89 10.94 -10.89
C GLU A 196 -21.29 11.53 -11.09
N GLU A 197 -21.82 11.47 -12.31
CA GLU A 197 -23.26 11.69 -12.53
C GLU A 197 -24.02 10.63 -11.73
N VAL A 198 -24.80 11.11 -10.75
CA VAL A 198 -25.68 10.31 -9.87
C VAL A 198 -26.84 9.75 -10.69
#